data_d25d7ebc25cbe5ee5ab2c986a8a1090a
#
_entry.id   d25d7ebc25cbe5ee5ab2c986a8a1090a
#
_cell.length_a   1.000
_cell.length_b   1.000
_cell.length_c   1.000
_cell.angle_alpha   90.00
_cell.angle_beta   90.00
_cell.angle_gamma   90.00
#
_symmetry.space_group_name_H-M   'P 1'
#
loop_
_entity.id
_entity.type
_entity.pdbx_description
1 polymer ?
#
loop_
_entity_poly.entity_id
_entity_poly.type
_entity_poly.pdbx_seq_one_letter_code
_entity_poly.pdbx_strand_id
1 'polypeptide(L)'
;MAKKIDGYIKLQIPAGQANPSPPVGPALGQKGVNIMEFCKAFNADTQGIEPGLPIPVVITVYSDKSFTYIKKTPPASVLLRKIAGVKSGSGRPNTEKVGKVTRAQLEEVATQKWPDLTAADMDAAVRTIAGSARSAGIETEGVN
;
A
#
# COMPACT_ATOMS: atom_id res chain seq x y z
N MET A 1 31.72 -0.93 -0.02
CA MET A 1 31.41 -2.05 0.89
C MET A 1 29.93 -2.08 1.21
N ALA A 2 29.36 -3.27 1.27
CA ALA A 2 27.96 -3.40 1.68
C ALA A 2 27.81 -3.05 3.15
N LYS A 3 26.85 -2.18 3.47
CA LYS A 3 26.56 -1.81 4.84
C LYS A 3 25.81 -2.94 5.54
N LYS A 4 26.09 -3.14 6.82
CA LYS A 4 25.37 -4.13 7.60
C LYS A 4 23.97 -3.64 7.91
N ILE A 5 22.97 -4.47 7.66
CA ILE A 5 21.58 -4.15 7.93
C ILE A 5 21.32 -4.28 9.44
N ASP A 6 20.83 -3.22 10.06
CA ASP A 6 20.42 -3.21 11.47
C ASP A 6 18.98 -3.71 11.64
N GLY A 7 18.11 -3.38 10.70
CA GLY A 7 16.72 -3.82 10.74
C GLY A 7 15.88 -3.22 9.64
N TYR A 8 14.59 -3.59 9.67
CA TYR A 8 13.60 -3.11 8.71
C TYR A 8 12.45 -2.44 9.45
N ILE A 9 11.89 -1.42 8.83
CA ILE A 9 10.69 -0.73 9.33
C ILE A 9 9.66 -0.75 8.21
N LYS A 10 8.44 -1.22 8.51
CA LYS A 10 7.34 -1.25 7.55
C LYS A 10 6.25 -0.30 8.03
N LEU A 11 5.87 0.63 7.18
CA LEU A 11 4.88 1.65 7.49
C LEU A 11 3.93 1.85 6.33
N GLN A 12 2.72 2.35 6.63
CA GLN A 12 1.81 2.90 5.63
C GLN A 12 1.66 4.39 5.93
N ILE A 13 2.02 5.21 4.97
CA ILE A 13 2.04 6.67 5.14
C ILE A 13 1.21 7.29 4.02
N PRO A 14 0.29 8.23 4.33
CA PRO A 14 -0.43 8.94 3.27
C PRO A 14 0.53 9.68 2.34
N ALA A 15 0.28 9.59 1.04
CA ALA A 15 1.12 10.21 0.03
C ALA A 15 1.25 11.70 0.26
N GLY A 16 2.47 12.23 0.26
CA GLY A 16 2.75 13.64 0.45
C GLY A 16 2.54 14.17 1.86
N GLN A 17 2.22 13.30 2.82
CA GLN A 17 1.84 13.69 4.18
C GLN A 17 2.72 13.06 5.26
N ALA A 18 3.94 12.65 4.92
CA ALA A 18 4.87 12.14 5.93
C ALA A 18 5.32 13.28 6.85
N ASN A 19 5.26 13.04 8.15
CA ASN A 19 5.64 14.01 9.16
C ASN A 19 6.21 13.29 10.39
N PRO A 20 6.86 14.02 11.33
CA PRO A 20 7.44 13.39 12.51
C PRO A 20 6.42 12.88 13.53
N SER A 21 5.14 13.11 13.31
CA SER A 21 4.08 12.61 14.20
C SER A 21 3.91 11.09 14.07
N PRO A 22 3.30 10.42 15.07
CA PRO A 22 2.98 9.00 14.92
C PRO A 22 2.19 8.72 13.64
N PRO A 23 2.42 7.58 12.94
CA PRO A 23 3.31 6.48 13.35
C PRO A 23 4.76 6.59 12.89
N VAL A 24 5.11 7.62 12.12
CA VAL A 24 6.45 7.74 11.47
C VAL A 24 7.53 8.02 12.51
N GLY A 25 7.32 9.02 13.36
CA GLY A 25 8.31 9.45 14.33
C GLY A 25 8.80 8.34 15.25
N PRO A 26 7.88 7.70 16.01
CA PRO A 26 8.28 6.63 16.93
C PRO A 26 8.95 5.45 16.23
N ALA A 27 8.45 5.04 15.06
CA ALA A 27 9.01 3.90 14.33
C ALA A 27 10.44 4.16 13.88
N LEU A 28 10.73 5.33 13.33
CA LEU A 28 12.07 5.71 12.89
C LEU A 28 12.98 6.06 14.08
N GLY A 29 12.43 6.68 15.10
CA GLY A 29 13.17 7.07 16.29
C GLY A 29 13.76 5.88 17.04
N GLN A 30 13.05 4.75 17.07
CA GLN A 30 13.55 3.53 17.72
C GLN A 30 14.81 3.00 17.06
N LYS A 31 14.98 3.25 15.78
CA LYS A 31 16.15 2.82 15.01
C LYS A 31 17.22 3.90 14.89
N GLY A 32 16.94 5.10 15.40
CA GLY A 32 17.89 6.21 15.35
C GLY A 32 18.05 6.83 13.97
N VAL A 33 17.07 6.68 13.10
CA VAL A 33 17.07 7.23 11.74
C VAL A 33 16.65 8.70 11.76
N ASN A 34 17.20 9.49 10.83
CA ASN A 34 16.81 10.90 10.69
C ASN A 34 15.40 11.01 10.10
N ILE A 35 14.44 11.31 10.97
CA ILE A 35 13.02 11.37 10.64
C ILE A 35 12.73 12.44 9.59
N MET A 36 13.31 13.63 9.74
CA MET A 36 13.04 14.74 8.82
C MET A 36 13.57 14.47 7.41
N GLU A 37 14.73 13.83 7.30
CA GLU A 37 15.31 13.46 6.01
C GLU A 37 14.39 12.47 5.28
N PHE A 38 13.90 11.46 6.00
CA PHE A 38 12.94 10.51 5.45
C PHE A 38 11.65 11.20 5.00
N CYS A 39 11.07 12.06 5.84
CA CYS A 39 9.83 12.75 5.51
C CYS A 39 9.98 13.61 4.25
N LYS A 40 11.07 14.34 4.12
CA LYS A 40 11.33 15.16 2.94
C LYS A 40 11.46 14.31 1.69
N ALA A 41 12.23 13.23 1.75
CA ALA A 41 12.44 12.33 0.61
C ALA A 41 11.13 11.67 0.19
N PHE A 42 10.37 11.15 1.15
CA PHE A 42 9.10 10.49 0.89
C PHE A 42 8.09 11.45 0.27
N ASN A 43 7.94 12.65 0.84
CA ASN A 43 7.00 13.65 0.33
C ASN A 43 7.37 14.09 -1.09
N ALA A 44 8.65 14.26 -1.38
CA ALA A 44 9.11 14.59 -2.74
C ALA A 44 8.79 13.47 -3.72
N ASP A 45 9.05 12.22 -3.34
CA ASP A 45 8.82 11.05 -4.18
C ASP A 45 7.34 10.79 -4.44
N THR A 46 6.46 11.18 -3.52
CA THR A 46 5.03 10.92 -3.63
C THR A 46 4.21 12.10 -4.14
N GLN A 47 4.85 13.17 -4.61
CA GLN A 47 4.15 14.36 -5.12
C GLN A 47 3.24 14.06 -6.31
N GLY A 48 3.63 13.08 -7.15
CA GLY A 48 2.84 12.69 -8.31
C GLY A 48 1.72 11.70 -8.00
N ILE A 49 1.58 11.29 -6.75
CA ILE A 49 0.58 10.34 -6.31
C ILE A 49 -0.58 11.10 -5.66
N GLU A 50 -1.79 10.59 -5.81
CA GLU A 50 -2.98 11.21 -5.22
C GLU A 50 -2.77 11.43 -3.71
N PRO A 51 -2.92 12.68 -3.20
CA PRO A 51 -2.70 12.95 -1.78
C PRO A 51 -3.67 12.18 -0.89
N GLY A 52 -3.15 11.67 0.22
CA GLY A 52 -3.95 10.94 1.20
C GLY A 52 -4.07 9.46 0.94
N LEU A 53 -3.62 8.93 -0.22
CA LEU A 53 -3.57 7.48 -0.43
C LEU A 53 -2.49 6.86 0.45
N PRO A 54 -2.81 5.81 1.23
CA PRO A 54 -1.78 5.12 2.01
C PRO A 54 -0.77 4.45 1.07
N ILE A 55 0.49 4.74 1.30
CA ILE A 55 1.60 4.15 0.53
C ILE A 55 2.39 3.25 1.48
N PRO A 56 2.42 1.93 1.24
CA PRO A 56 3.27 1.05 2.02
C PRO A 56 4.74 1.32 1.73
N VAL A 57 5.53 1.42 2.78
CA VAL A 57 6.97 1.70 2.68
C VAL A 57 7.73 0.66 3.50
N VAL A 58 8.78 0.11 2.92
CA VAL A 58 9.73 -0.74 3.63
C VAL A 58 11.04 0.01 3.72
N ILE A 59 11.44 0.34 4.94
CA ILE A 59 12.67 1.10 5.20
C ILE A 59 13.72 0.13 5.73
N THR A 60 14.87 0.09 5.06
CA THR A 60 16.03 -0.69 5.51
C THR A 60 16.97 0.24 6.27
N VAL A 61 17.24 -0.08 7.53
CA VAL A 61 18.15 0.70 8.38
C VAL A 61 19.49 -0.02 8.47
N TYR A 62 20.57 0.72 8.30
CA TYR A 62 21.92 0.18 8.33
C TYR A 62 22.61 0.54 9.66
N SER A 63 23.71 -0.17 9.95
CA SER A 63 24.41 -0.05 11.22
C SER A 63 25.00 1.36 11.47
N ASP A 64 25.24 2.12 10.42
CA ASP A 64 25.74 3.50 10.51
C ASP A 64 24.60 4.55 10.64
N LYS A 65 23.36 4.09 10.89
CA LYS A 65 22.16 4.92 10.99
C LYS A 65 21.69 5.51 9.68
N SER A 66 22.29 5.15 8.55
CA SER A 66 21.75 5.49 7.24
C SER A 66 20.56 4.57 6.92
N PHE A 67 19.76 4.96 5.92
CA PHE A 67 18.60 4.18 5.53
C PHE A 67 18.39 4.24 4.04
N THR A 68 17.70 3.20 3.52
CA THR A 68 17.10 3.22 2.18
C THR A 68 15.65 2.79 2.34
N TYR A 69 14.80 3.18 1.41
CA TYR A 69 13.40 2.77 1.47
C TYR A 69 12.87 2.42 0.09
N ILE A 70 11.87 1.55 0.08
CA ILE A 70 11.16 1.13 -1.12
C ILE A 70 9.70 1.47 -0.93
N LYS A 71 9.11 2.20 -1.87
CA LYS A 71 7.68 2.47 -1.91
C LYS A 71 6.99 1.36 -2.68
N LYS A 72 5.85 0.94 -2.20
CA LYS A 72 4.99 0.00 -2.91
C LYS A 72 3.73 0.71 -3.37
N THR A 73 2.95 0.04 -4.22
CA THR A 73 1.66 0.59 -4.65
C THR A 73 0.68 0.60 -3.49
N PRO A 74 -0.36 1.46 -3.51
CA PRO A 74 -1.36 1.47 -2.46
C PRO A 74 -1.98 0.08 -2.24
N PRO A 75 -2.41 -0.26 -1.01
CA PRO A 75 -3.01 -1.56 -0.75
C PRO A 75 -4.22 -1.82 -1.65
N ALA A 76 -4.39 -3.06 -2.09
CA ALA A 76 -5.51 -3.45 -2.96
C ALA A 76 -6.86 -3.10 -2.33
N SER A 77 -7.01 -3.27 -1.03
CA SER A 77 -8.25 -2.95 -0.32
C SER A 77 -8.61 -1.47 -0.44
N VAL A 78 -7.62 -0.58 -0.39
CA VAL A 78 -7.85 0.88 -0.53
C VAL A 78 -8.31 1.21 -1.94
N LEU A 79 -7.64 0.65 -2.96
CA LEU A 79 -8.00 0.88 -4.35
C LEU A 79 -9.40 0.32 -4.65
N LEU A 80 -9.72 -0.85 -4.14
CA LEU A 80 -11.02 -1.49 -4.32
C LEU A 80 -12.15 -0.68 -3.67
N ARG A 81 -11.93 -0.20 -2.46
CA ARG A 81 -12.91 0.65 -1.78
C ARG A 81 -13.17 1.94 -2.54
N LYS A 82 -12.12 2.55 -3.07
CA LYS A 82 -12.23 3.77 -3.86
C LYS A 82 -13.05 3.54 -5.12
N ILE A 83 -12.78 2.46 -5.86
CA ILE A 83 -13.48 2.12 -7.10
C ILE A 83 -14.92 1.71 -6.81
N ALA A 84 -15.16 0.97 -5.74
CA ALA A 84 -16.51 0.57 -5.35
C ALA A 84 -17.32 1.72 -4.72
N GLY A 85 -16.66 2.83 -4.37
CA GLY A 85 -17.32 3.99 -3.78
C GLY A 85 -17.72 3.81 -2.32
N VAL A 86 -17.06 2.91 -1.59
CA VAL A 86 -17.35 2.65 -0.17
C VAL A 86 -16.23 3.18 0.71
N LYS A 87 -16.59 3.63 1.92
CA LYS A 87 -15.61 4.20 2.87
C LYS A 87 -14.82 3.13 3.60
N SER A 88 -15.43 1.98 3.88
CA SER A 88 -14.78 0.90 4.60
C SER A 88 -15.29 -0.44 4.11
N GLY A 89 -14.50 -1.48 4.38
CA GLY A 89 -14.91 -2.85 4.09
C GLY A 89 -15.97 -3.34 5.08
N SER A 90 -16.47 -4.55 4.83
CA SER A 90 -17.47 -5.17 5.69
C SER A 90 -16.82 -5.77 6.95
N GLY A 91 -17.52 -5.67 8.07
CA GLY A 91 -17.17 -6.39 9.28
C GLY A 91 -17.53 -7.88 9.20
N ARG A 92 -18.39 -8.24 8.26
CA ARG A 92 -18.82 -9.63 8.02
C ARG A 92 -18.79 -9.95 6.53
N PRO A 93 -17.60 -10.05 5.93
CA PRO A 93 -17.49 -10.10 4.46
C PRO A 93 -18.15 -11.33 3.83
N ASN A 94 -18.31 -12.40 4.57
CA ASN A 94 -18.98 -13.61 4.06
C ASN A 94 -20.50 -13.46 3.94
N THR A 95 -21.10 -12.63 4.78
CA THR A 95 -22.55 -12.49 4.87
C THR A 95 -23.07 -11.13 4.47
N GLU A 96 -22.29 -10.09 4.69
CA GLU A 96 -22.66 -8.71 4.38
C GLU A 96 -21.74 -8.15 3.31
N LYS A 97 -22.30 -7.80 2.14
CA LYS A 97 -21.54 -7.17 1.05
C LYS A 97 -21.82 -5.66 1.07
N VAL A 98 -20.75 -4.87 0.99
CA VAL A 98 -20.86 -3.41 1.08
C VAL A 98 -20.67 -2.71 -0.26
N GLY A 99 -20.26 -3.43 -1.29
CA GLY A 99 -20.06 -2.86 -2.62
C GLY A 99 -19.92 -3.94 -3.67
N LYS A 100 -19.74 -3.50 -4.91
CA LYS A 100 -19.61 -4.40 -6.07
C LYS A 100 -18.65 -3.80 -7.07
N VAL A 101 -17.79 -4.63 -7.67
CA VAL A 101 -16.87 -4.22 -8.71
C VAL A 101 -16.99 -5.15 -9.91
N THR A 102 -16.81 -4.62 -11.11
CA THR A 102 -16.82 -5.39 -12.35
C THR A 102 -15.41 -5.85 -12.69
N ARG A 103 -15.30 -6.80 -13.64
CA ARG A 103 -14.01 -7.26 -14.13
C ARG A 103 -13.16 -6.11 -14.67
N ALA A 104 -13.75 -5.16 -15.38
CA ALA A 104 -13.02 -4.00 -15.91
C ALA A 104 -12.39 -3.18 -14.78
N GLN A 105 -13.12 -2.98 -13.69
CA GLN A 105 -12.59 -2.27 -12.51
C GLN A 105 -11.48 -3.06 -11.84
N LEU A 106 -11.60 -4.38 -11.78
CA LEU A 106 -10.56 -5.25 -11.23
C LEU A 106 -9.29 -5.21 -12.09
N GLU A 107 -9.43 -5.16 -13.41
CA GLU A 107 -8.30 -5.03 -14.33
C GLU A 107 -7.58 -3.70 -14.13
N GLU A 108 -8.33 -2.62 -13.89
CA GLU A 108 -7.75 -1.31 -13.58
C GLU A 108 -6.91 -1.35 -12.30
N VAL A 109 -7.44 -1.95 -11.24
CA VAL A 109 -6.71 -2.12 -9.97
C VAL A 109 -5.46 -2.99 -10.18
N ALA A 110 -5.60 -4.08 -10.94
CA ALA A 110 -4.50 -4.98 -11.23
C ALA A 110 -3.38 -4.25 -12.01
N THR A 111 -3.75 -3.38 -12.94
CA THR A 111 -2.79 -2.58 -13.70
C THR A 111 -2.02 -1.62 -12.79
N GLN A 112 -2.71 -0.95 -11.88
CA GLN A 112 -2.07 -0.05 -10.92
C GLN A 112 -1.14 -0.78 -9.96
N LYS A 113 -1.48 -2.02 -9.57
CA LYS A 113 -0.66 -2.83 -8.66
C LYS A 113 0.33 -3.75 -9.36
N TRP A 114 0.37 -3.71 -10.68
CA TRP A 114 1.18 -4.65 -11.47
C TRP A 114 2.63 -4.77 -10.98
N PRO A 115 3.34 -3.65 -10.62
CA PRO A 115 4.72 -3.77 -10.14
C PRO A 115 4.89 -4.61 -8.88
N ASP A 116 3.84 -4.73 -8.06
CA ASP A 116 3.87 -5.48 -6.80
C ASP A 116 3.25 -6.88 -6.91
N LEU A 117 2.65 -7.19 -8.06
CA LEU A 117 2.00 -8.48 -8.26
C LEU A 117 2.95 -9.52 -8.81
N THR A 118 2.73 -10.78 -8.43
CA THR A 118 3.48 -11.93 -8.93
C THR A 118 2.68 -12.76 -9.94
N ALA A 119 1.56 -12.22 -10.41
CA ALA A 119 0.68 -12.91 -11.36
C ALA A 119 1.35 -13.11 -12.71
N ALA A 120 1.10 -14.26 -13.33
CA ALA A 120 1.69 -14.60 -14.63
C ALA A 120 1.04 -13.81 -15.77
N ASP A 121 -0.25 -13.51 -15.67
CA ASP A 121 -1.00 -12.79 -16.69
C ASP A 121 -2.12 -11.95 -16.04
N MET A 122 -2.86 -11.21 -16.89
CA MET A 122 -3.94 -10.35 -16.40
C MET A 122 -5.06 -11.15 -15.74
N ASP A 123 -5.41 -12.32 -16.25
CA ASP A 123 -6.46 -13.15 -15.63
C ASP A 123 -6.08 -13.59 -14.21
N ALA A 124 -4.82 -13.98 -14.01
CA ALA A 124 -4.31 -14.34 -12.68
C ALA A 124 -4.31 -13.12 -11.74
N ALA A 125 -3.92 -11.96 -12.25
CA ALA A 125 -3.93 -10.71 -11.50
C ALA A 125 -5.35 -10.33 -11.07
N VAL A 126 -6.31 -10.42 -11.98
CA VAL A 126 -7.72 -10.14 -11.69
C VAL A 126 -8.25 -11.07 -10.61
N ARG A 127 -7.93 -12.36 -10.67
CA ARG A 127 -8.33 -13.32 -9.63
C ARG A 127 -7.72 -12.98 -8.26
N THR A 128 -6.47 -12.57 -8.25
CA THR A 128 -5.79 -12.16 -7.02
C THR A 128 -6.49 -10.96 -6.38
N ILE A 129 -6.79 -9.94 -7.19
CA ILE A 129 -7.46 -8.73 -6.71
C ILE A 129 -8.92 -9.06 -6.31
N ALA A 130 -9.59 -9.93 -7.05
CA ALA A 130 -10.95 -10.37 -6.71
C ALA A 130 -11.01 -11.08 -5.35
N GLY A 131 -9.98 -11.85 -5.01
CA GLY A 131 -9.87 -12.46 -3.69
C GLY A 131 -9.76 -11.43 -2.58
N SER A 132 -9.00 -10.36 -2.81
CA SER A 132 -8.89 -9.24 -1.86
C SER A 132 -10.23 -8.51 -1.72
N ALA A 133 -10.95 -8.31 -2.83
CA ALA A 133 -12.28 -7.69 -2.80
C ALA A 133 -13.26 -8.54 -1.99
N ARG A 134 -13.25 -9.83 -2.22
CA ARG A 134 -14.11 -10.76 -1.48
C ARG A 134 -13.83 -10.71 0.02
N SER A 135 -12.58 -10.65 0.42
CA SER A 135 -12.19 -10.55 1.82
C SER A 135 -12.60 -9.23 2.46
N ALA A 136 -12.78 -8.18 1.67
CA ALA A 136 -13.26 -6.89 2.14
C ALA A 136 -14.80 -6.77 2.10
N GLY A 137 -15.51 -7.79 1.63
CA GLY A 137 -16.95 -7.76 1.52
C GLY A 137 -17.45 -7.06 0.26
N ILE A 138 -16.64 -7.03 -0.79
CA ILE A 138 -17.00 -6.44 -2.09
C ILE A 138 -17.23 -7.56 -3.08
N GLU A 139 -18.42 -7.57 -3.69
CA GLU A 139 -18.76 -8.56 -4.71
C GLU A 139 -18.00 -8.27 -6.01
N THR A 140 -17.70 -9.34 -6.75
CA THR A 140 -17.02 -9.24 -8.05
C THR A 140 -17.88 -9.83 -9.15
N GLU A 141 -17.89 -9.17 -10.31
CA GLU A 141 -18.59 -9.66 -11.51
C GLU A 141 -17.59 -10.03 -12.60
N GLY A 142 -17.91 -11.05 -13.37
CA GLY A 142 -17.11 -11.46 -14.52
C GLY A 142 -15.80 -12.17 -14.15
N VAL A 143 -15.68 -12.65 -12.92
CA VAL A 143 -14.52 -13.40 -12.44
C VAL A 143 -14.95 -14.78 -11.98
N ASN A 144 -14.28 -15.80 -12.50
CA ASN A 144 -14.53 -17.20 -12.14
C ASN A 144 -13.60 -17.65 -11.03
#